data_833b9051ef5bedf8195db7086a2810eb
#
_entry.id   833b9051ef5bedf8195db7086a2810eb
#
_cell.length_a   1.000
_cell.length_b   1.000
_cell.length_c   1.000
_cell.angle_alpha   90.00
_cell.angle_beta   90.00
_cell.angle_gamma   90.00
#
_symmetry.space_group_name_H-M   'P 1'
#
loop_
_entity.id
_entity.type
_entity.pdbx_description
1 polymer ?
#
loop_
_entity_poly.entity_id
_entity_poly.type
_entity_poly.pdbx_seq_one_letter_code
_entity_poly.pdbx_strand_id
1 'polypeptide(L)'
;MARNPERRTLLADAGLRVLAAGGARGLTHRAVDAEAGVPTGTASNYFPSRAALLAGLAERIFDRMAPDPAVVADLGRREPSLALVTDYLRYIVERTTREPDLTRALFELRLEASRRPELRQALGAVLRKGYADDVAFHVAAGLPGGAFEVALLHYAVDGLLLDLLTTSVDAGFDVDQVVSALVSRLVGATTG
;
A
#
# COMPACT_ATOMS: atom_id res chain seq x y z
N MET A 1 -1.77 -20.72 24.17
CA MET A 1 -2.90 -19.76 24.13
C MET A 1 -3.03 -19.19 22.74
N ALA A 2 -4.19 -19.28 22.10
CA ALA A 2 -4.44 -18.60 20.83
C ALA A 2 -4.30 -17.10 21.06
N ARG A 3 -3.44 -16.43 20.29
CA ARG A 3 -3.26 -14.97 20.36
C ARG A 3 -4.55 -14.30 19.88
N ASN A 4 -5.11 -13.39 20.67
CA ASN A 4 -6.35 -12.65 20.33
C ASN A 4 -6.09 -11.79 19.07
N PRO A 5 -6.75 -12.04 17.93
CA PRO A 5 -6.53 -11.29 16.70
C PRO A 5 -6.90 -9.81 16.83
N GLU A 6 -7.94 -9.47 17.58
CA GLU A 6 -8.34 -8.08 17.83
C GLU A 6 -7.24 -7.29 18.56
N ARG A 7 -6.58 -7.94 19.53
CA ARG A 7 -5.46 -7.34 20.27
C ARG A 7 -4.25 -7.11 19.35
N ARG A 8 -3.99 -8.06 18.42
CA ARG A 8 -2.92 -7.90 17.43
C ARG A 8 -3.20 -6.71 16.51
N THR A 9 -4.44 -6.57 16.04
CA THR A 9 -4.89 -5.44 15.22
C THR A 9 -4.76 -4.12 15.95
N LEU A 10 -5.23 -4.03 17.22
CA LEU A 10 -5.10 -2.83 18.05
C LEU A 10 -3.64 -2.38 18.17
N LEU A 11 -2.73 -3.32 18.44
CA LEU A 11 -1.29 -3.05 18.57
C LEU A 11 -0.68 -2.62 17.22
N ALA A 12 -1.09 -3.22 16.12
CA ALA A 12 -0.63 -2.83 14.79
C ALA A 12 -1.10 -1.40 14.44
N ASP A 13 -2.38 -1.07 14.68
CA ASP A 13 -2.90 0.29 14.46
C ASP A 13 -2.19 1.33 15.34
N ALA A 14 -1.92 1.02 16.61
CA ALA A 14 -1.10 1.88 17.48
C ALA A 14 0.33 2.04 16.94
N GLY A 15 0.94 0.95 16.48
CA GLY A 15 2.26 0.99 15.86
C GLY A 15 2.32 1.86 14.60
N LEU A 16 1.28 1.86 13.78
CA LEU A 16 1.17 2.75 12.62
C LEU A 16 1.11 4.23 13.02
N ARG A 17 0.35 4.57 14.08
CA ARG A 17 0.33 5.95 14.60
C ARG A 17 1.68 6.38 15.15
N VAL A 18 2.37 5.51 15.91
CA VAL A 18 3.74 5.78 16.39
C VAL A 18 4.71 5.98 15.22
N LEU A 19 4.60 5.15 14.18
CA LEU A 19 5.43 5.26 12.98
C LEU A 19 5.18 6.57 12.24
N ALA A 20 3.92 6.95 12.06
CA ALA A 20 3.55 8.21 11.41
C ALA A 20 4.03 9.46 12.18
N ALA A 21 3.97 9.42 13.52
CA ALA A 21 4.36 10.55 14.36
C ALA A 21 5.87 10.67 14.57
N GLY A 22 6.59 9.56 14.69
CA GLY A 22 8.01 9.53 15.12
C GLY A 22 8.96 8.81 14.15
N GLY A 23 8.47 8.38 13.00
CA GLY A 23 9.24 7.61 12.03
C GLY A 23 9.71 6.25 12.58
N ALA A 24 10.52 5.55 11.79
CA ALA A 24 11.01 4.23 12.16
C ALA A 24 11.88 4.23 13.45
N ARG A 25 12.52 5.35 13.81
CA ARG A 25 13.33 5.44 15.05
C ARG A 25 12.46 5.48 16.30
N GLY A 26 11.32 6.15 16.27
CA GLY A 26 10.36 6.23 17.37
C GLY A 26 9.61 4.93 17.63
N LEU A 27 9.53 4.05 16.65
CA LEU A 27 8.79 2.80 16.76
C LEU A 27 9.52 1.79 17.64
N THR A 28 9.01 1.59 18.85
CA THR A 28 9.46 0.58 19.81
C THR A 28 8.26 -0.16 20.38
N HIS A 29 8.43 -1.39 20.87
CA HIS A 29 7.34 -2.13 21.52
C HIS A 29 6.73 -1.32 22.69
N ARG A 30 7.57 -0.62 23.48
CA ARG A 30 7.12 0.23 24.58
C ARG A 30 6.28 1.43 24.10
N ALA A 31 6.69 2.06 23.00
CA ALA A 31 5.91 3.14 22.40
C ALA A 31 4.56 2.63 21.86
N VAL A 32 4.54 1.44 21.25
CA VAL A 32 3.31 0.79 20.81
C VAL A 32 2.40 0.45 21.99
N ASP A 33 2.92 -0.10 23.08
CA ASP A 33 2.15 -0.40 24.29
C ASP A 33 1.51 0.87 24.86
N ALA A 34 2.29 1.95 24.97
CA ALA A 34 1.81 3.24 25.48
C ALA A 34 0.73 3.82 24.58
N GLU A 35 0.93 3.83 23.25
CA GLU A 35 -0.03 4.33 22.27
C GLU A 35 -1.33 3.50 22.22
N ALA A 36 -1.21 2.18 22.41
CA ALA A 36 -2.35 1.27 22.49
C ALA A 36 -3.10 1.30 23.82
N GLY A 37 -2.57 1.98 24.85
CA GLY A 37 -3.14 2.00 26.19
C GLY A 37 -3.14 0.62 26.87
N VAL A 38 -2.09 -0.18 26.63
CA VAL A 38 -1.98 -1.54 27.19
C VAL A 38 -0.78 -1.69 28.12
N PRO A 39 -0.75 -2.71 29.01
CA PRO A 39 0.39 -2.96 29.87
C PRO A 39 1.70 -3.16 29.10
N THR A 40 2.80 -2.61 29.60
CA THR A 40 4.15 -2.76 29.04
C THR A 40 4.49 -4.25 28.84
N GLY A 41 5.04 -4.58 27.68
CA GLY A 41 5.39 -5.95 27.29
C GLY A 41 4.29 -6.65 26.47
N THR A 42 3.10 -6.04 26.34
CA THR A 42 2.02 -6.62 25.54
C THR A 42 2.43 -6.75 24.06
N ALA A 43 2.96 -5.68 23.46
CA ALA A 43 3.36 -5.70 22.05
C ALA A 43 4.45 -6.74 21.76
N SER A 44 5.41 -6.94 22.67
CA SER A 44 6.46 -7.95 22.50
C SER A 44 5.93 -9.39 22.53
N ASN A 45 4.80 -9.64 23.20
CA ASN A 45 4.13 -10.94 23.16
C ASN A 45 3.50 -11.25 21.79
N TYR A 46 3.06 -10.23 21.06
CA TYR A 46 2.44 -10.38 19.73
C TYR A 46 3.45 -10.26 18.60
N PHE A 47 4.45 -9.42 18.78
CA PHE A 47 5.53 -9.15 17.83
C PHE A 47 6.88 -9.38 18.51
N PRO A 48 7.42 -10.61 18.49
CA PRO A 48 8.55 -11.00 19.34
C PRO A 48 9.88 -10.30 19.00
N SER A 49 9.95 -9.62 17.87
CA SER A 49 11.12 -8.85 17.45
C SER A 49 10.70 -7.55 16.76
N ARG A 50 11.66 -6.62 16.61
CA ARG A 50 11.44 -5.42 15.82
C ARG A 50 11.07 -5.75 14.37
N ALA A 51 11.70 -6.76 13.77
CA ALA A 51 11.36 -7.21 12.41
C ALA A 51 9.92 -7.74 12.35
N ALA A 52 9.49 -8.53 13.35
CA ALA A 52 8.12 -9.02 13.45
C ALA A 52 7.09 -7.88 13.64
N LEU A 53 7.45 -6.84 14.41
CA LEU A 53 6.62 -5.66 14.55
C LEU A 53 6.46 -4.94 13.21
N LEU A 54 7.56 -4.61 12.54
CA LEU A 54 7.53 -3.93 11.24
C LEU A 54 6.76 -4.74 10.17
N ALA A 55 6.95 -6.07 10.15
CA ALA A 55 6.20 -6.94 9.26
C ALA A 55 4.70 -6.92 9.57
N GLY A 56 4.33 -6.96 10.85
CA GLY A 56 2.93 -6.86 11.27
C GLY A 56 2.28 -5.51 10.93
N LEU A 57 3.06 -4.41 10.97
CA LEU A 57 2.58 -3.11 10.49
C LEU A 57 2.37 -3.11 8.98
N ALA A 58 3.29 -3.71 8.21
CA ALA A 58 3.13 -3.86 6.77
C ALA A 58 1.85 -4.64 6.41
N GLU A 59 1.63 -5.81 7.04
CA GLU A 59 0.39 -6.58 6.88
C GLU A 59 -0.85 -5.71 7.15
N ARG A 60 -0.84 -4.96 8.26
CA ARG A 60 -1.96 -4.09 8.63
C ARG A 60 -2.21 -2.95 7.65
N ILE A 61 -1.16 -2.37 7.06
CA ILE A 61 -1.28 -1.37 5.98
C ILE A 61 -2.06 -1.96 4.81
N PHE A 62 -1.66 -3.14 4.33
CA PHE A 62 -2.33 -3.79 3.20
C PHE A 62 -3.77 -4.19 3.51
N ASP A 63 -4.07 -4.65 4.74
CA ASP A 63 -5.44 -4.91 5.18
C ASP A 63 -6.31 -3.64 5.08
N ARG A 64 -5.79 -2.50 5.56
CA ARG A 64 -6.51 -1.21 5.53
C ARG A 64 -6.59 -0.61 4.13
N MET A 65 -5.61 -0.88 3.30
CA MET A 65 -5.58 -0.46 1.90
C MET A 65 -6.29 -1.45 0.95
N ALA A 66 -6.93 -2.49 1.46
CA ALA A 66 -7.67 -3.43 0.62
C ALA A 66 -8.77 -2.71 -0.17
N PRO A 67 -8.99 -3.06 -1.44
CA PRO A 67 -10.05 -2.47 -2.23
C PRO A 67 -11.43 -2.82 -1.67
N ASP A 68 -12.38 -1.89 -1.78
CA ASP A 68 -13.78 -2.16 -1.48
C ASP A 68 -14.35 -3.11 -2.54
N PRO A 69 -14.83 -4.31 -2.14
CA PRO A 69 -15.37 -5.29 -3.08
C PRO A 69 -16.57 -4.77 -3.88
N ALA A 70 -17.36 -3.84 -3.31
CA ALA A 70 -18.51 -3.27 -3.99
C ALA A 70 -18.07 -2.35 -5.15
N VAL A 71 -17.02 -1.53 -4.95
CA VAL A 71 -16.46 -0.67 -5.99
C VAL A 71 -15.83 -1.52 -7.11
N VAL A 72 -15.07 -2.55 -6.74
CA VAL A 72 -14.45 -3.47 -7.71
C VAL A 72 -15.52 -4.20 -8.54
N ALA A 73 -16.59 -4.67 -7.89
CA ALA A 73 -17.69 -5.35 -8.56
C ALA A 73 -18.48 -4.40 -9.47
N ASP A 74 -18.62 -3.13 -9.10
CA ASP A 74 -19.28 -2.12 -9.94
C ASP A 74 -18.47 -1.82 -11.20
N LEU A 75 -17.19 -1.53 -11.05
CA LEU A 75 -16.30 -1.32 -12.19
C LEU A 75 -16.23 -2.57 -13.10
N GLY A 76 -16.19 -3.77 -12.51
CA GLY A 76 -16.12 -5.04 -13.24
C GLY A 76 -17.35 -5.41 -14.07
N ARG A 77 -18.45 -4.65 -13.96
CA ARG A 77 -19.63 -4.79 -14.86
C ARG A 77 -19.45 -4.08 -16.20
N ARG A 78 -18.43 -3.26 -16.33
CA ARG A 78 -18.17 -2.47 -17.53
C ARG A 78 -17.30 -3.24 -18.52
N GLU A 79 -17.45 -2.93 -19.80
CA GLU A 79 -16.64 -3.53 -20.85
C GLU A 79 -15.15 -3.16 -20.71
N PRO A 80 -14.23 -4.13 -20.89
CA PRO A 80 -12.79 -3.90 -20.81
C PRO A 80 -12.35 -2.82 -21.80
N SER A 81 -11.64 -1.81 -21.29
CA SER A 81 -11.18 -0.67 -22.09
C SER A 81 -10.09 0.11 -21.38
N LEU A 82 -9.35 0.97 -22.11
CA LEU A 82 -8.41 1.92 -21.48
C LEU A 82 -9.11 2.87 -20.51
N ALA A 83 -10.35 3.24 -20.77
CA ALA A 83 -11.13 4.06 -19.87
C ALA A 83 -11.39 3.32 -18.54
N LEU A 84 -11.69 2.02 -18.59
CA LEU A 84 -11.86 1.22 -17.39
C LEU A 84 -10.56 1.05 -16.62
N VAL A 85 -9.41 0.86 -17.27
CA VAL A 85 -8.09 0.86 -16.62
C VAL A 85 -7.84 2.20 -15.94
N THR A 86 -8.20 3.32 -16.57
CA THR A 86 -8.09 4.66 -15.98
C THR A 86 -8.92 4.78 -14.70
N ASP A 87 -10.16 4.27 -14.70
CA ASP A 87 -11.03 4.34 -13.53
C ASP A 87 -10.54 3.45 -12.38
N TYR A 88 -9.99 2.27 -12.67
CA TYR A 88 -9.30 1.47 -11.64
C TYR A 88 -8.08 2.21 -11.07
N LEU A 89 -7.29 2.88 -11.90
CA LEU A 89 -6.12 3.61 -11.45
C LEU A 89 -6.51 4.83 -10.60
N ARG A 90 -7.56 5.57 -10.99
CA ARG A 90 -8.17 6.64 -10.18
C ARG A 90 -8.58 6.13 -8.80
N TYR A 91 -9.29 5.02 -8.77
CA TYR A 91 -9.71 4.40 -7.52
C TYR A 91 -8.53 3.99 -6.64
N ILE A 92 -7.44 3.46 -7.23
CA ILE A 92 -6.21 3.15 -6.49
C ILE A 92 -5.61 4.41 -5.88
N VAL A 93 -5.45 5.49 -6.65
CA VAL A 93 -4.90 6.76 -6.17
C VAL A 93 -5.80 7.35 -5.08
N GLU A 94 -7.12 7.42 -5.29
CA GLU A 94 -8.08 7.91 -4.30
C GLU A 94 -7.97 7.10 -2.99
N ARG A 95 -8.01 5.78 -3.08
CA ARG A 95 -7.95 4.87 -1.92
C ARG A 95 -6.66 5.03 -1.13
N THR A 96 -5.51 5.16 -1.81
CA THR A 96 -4.20 5.28 -1.19
C THR A 96 -3.90 6.68 -0.65
N THR A 97 -4.61 7.70 -1.13
CA THR A 97 -4.50 9.08 -0.61
C THR A 97 -5.56 9.44 0.43
N ARG A 98 -6.60 8.61 0.59
CA ARG A 98 -7.65 8.81 1.59
C ARG A 98 -7.12 8.84 3.02
N GLU A 99 -6.13 8.01 3.32
CA GLU A 99 -5.41 7.96 4.59
C GLU A 99 -3.91 8.20 4.33
N PRO A 100 -3.48 9.47 4.16
CA PRO A 100 -2.12 9.79 3.70
C PRO A 100 -1.02 9.26 4.63
N ASP A 101 -1.27 9.22 5.93
CA ASP A 101 -0.30 8.70 6.90
C ASP A 101 -0.07 7.20 6.75
N LEU A 102 -1.05 6.45 6.27
CA LEU A 102 -0.92 5.03 6.01
C LEU A 102 0.04 4.76 4.83
N THR A 103 -0.12 5.51 3.75
CA THR A 103 0.77 5.41 2.57
C THR A 103 2.18 5.93 2.89
N ARG A 104 2.30 7.02 3.65
CA ARG A 104 3.60 7.49 4.16
C ARG A 104 4.29 6.42 5.02
N ALA A 105 3.55 5.74 5.91
CA ALA A 105 4.07 4.65 6.71
C ALA A 105 4.58 3.48 5.83
N LEU A 106 3.91 3.18 4.71
CA LEU A 106 4.40 2.18 3.75
C LEU A 106 5.74 2.60 3.13
N PHE A 107 5.90 3.86 2.71
CA PHE A 107 7.17 4.36 2.19
C PHE A 107 8.29 4.30 3.24
N GLU A 108 8.01 4.68 4.48
CA GLU A 108 8.96 4.55 5.60
C GLU A 108 9.40 3.08 5.79
N LEU A 109 8.45 2.13 5.74
CA LEU A 109 8.76 0.71 5.85
C LEU A 109 9.60 0.21 4.67
N ARG A 110 9.35 0.68 3.44
CA ARG A 110 10.14 0.33 2.25
C ARG A 110 11.57 0.86 2.36
N LEU A 111 11.76 2.09 2.86
CA LEU A 111 13.07 2.67 3.12
C LEU A 111 13.82 1.93 4.25
N GLU A 112 13.13 1.58 5.33
CA GLU A 112 13.72 0.79 6.41
C GLU A 112 14.11 -0.63 5.94
N ALA A 113 13.30 -1.24 5.08
CA ALA A 113 13.58 -2.54 4.47
C ALA A 113 14.86 -2.54 3.61
N SER A 114 15.24 -1.39 3.03
CA SER A 114 16.50 -1.28 2.27
C SER A 114 17.73 -1.53 3.15
N ARG A 115 17.63 -1.33 4.46
CA ARG A 115 18.69 -1.46 5.46
C ARG A 115 18.56 -2.72 6.32
N ARG A 116 17.43 -3.45 6.23
CA ARG A 116 17.13 -4.62 7.09
C ARG A 116 16.73 -5.83 6.23
N PRO A 117 17.61 -6.83 6.07
CA PRO A 117 17.34 -7.99 5.21
C PRO A 117 16.06 -8.76 5.58
N GLU A 118 15.77 -8.95 6.88
CA GLU A 118 14.59 -9.66 7.35
C GLU A 118 13.28 -8.91 6.97
N LEU A 119 13.26 -7.59 7.16
CA LEU A 119 12.11 -6.76 6.76
C LEU A 119 11.98 -6.73 5.24
N ARG A 120 13.09 -6.64 4.50
CA ARG A 120 13.10 -6.69 3.04
C ARG A 120 12.48 -7.98 2.53
N GLN A 121 12.80 -9.11 3.15
CA GLN A 121 12.22 -10.41 2.78
C GLN A 121 10.71 -10.43 3.03
N ALA A 122 10.28 -10.05 4.24
CA ALA A 122 8.87 -10.07 4.64
C ALA A 122 8.02 -9.09 3.81
N LEU A 123 8.42 -7.80 3.76
CA LEU A 123 7.70 -6.79 2.99
C LEU A 123 7.73 -7.08 1.49
N GLY A 124 8.87 -7.55 0.98
CA GLY A 124 9.01 -7.93 -0.43
C GLY A 124 8.10 -9.11 -0.81
N ALA A 125 7.85 -10.06 0.10
CA ALA A 125 6.90 -11.14 -0.15
C ALA A 125 5.47 -10.61 -0.31
N VAL A 126 5.06 -9.69 0.55
CA VAL A 126 3.72 -9.06 0.49
C VAL A 126 3.57 -8.23 -0.79
N LEU A 127 4.56 -7.39 -1.12
CA LEU A 127 4.52 -6.57 -2.35
C LEU A 127 4.47 -7.43 -3.62
N ARG A 128 5.28 -8.50 -3.69
CA ARG A 128 5.25 -9.42 -4.84
C ARG A 128 3.92 -10.15 -4.97
N LYS A 129 3.33 -10.55 -3.83
CA LYS A 129 2.00 -11.17 -3.84
C LYS A 129 0.96 -10.18 -4.36
N GLY A 130 0.93 -8.96 -3.85
CA GLY A 130 0.00 -7.91 -4.32
C GLY A 130 0.13 -7.68 -5.81
N TYR A 131 1.35 -7.51 -6.32
CA TYR A 131 1.59 -7.38 -7.75
C TYR A 131 1.08 -8.59 -8.56
N ALA A 132 1.32 -9.81 -8.09
CA ALA A 132 0.83 -11.01 -8.76
C ALA A 132 -0.70 -11.10 -8.77
N ASP A 133 -1.35 -10.70 -7.68
CA ASP A 133 -2.81 -10.63 -7.58
C ASP A 133 -3.37 -9.55 -8.54
N ASP A 134 -2.72 -8.39 -8.65
CA ASP A 134 -3.13 -7.31 -9.56
C ASP A 134 -2.97 -7.73 -11.03
N VAL A 135 -1.89 -8.43 -11.39
CA VAL A 135 -1.71 -9.00 -12.73
C VAL A 135 -2.80 -10.03 -13.05
N ALA A 136 -3.05 -10.95 -12.11
CA ALA A 136 -4.08 -11.98 -12.28
C ALA A 136 -5.47 -11.36 -12.46
N PHE A 137 -5.80 -10.33 -11.67
CA PHE A 137 -7.04 -9.57 -11.80
C PHE A 137 -7.13 -8.88 -13.17
N HIS A 138 -6.08 -8.16 -13.58
CA HIS A 138 -6.03 -7.41 -14.83
C HIS A 138 -6.28 -8.33 -16.04
N VAL A 139 -5.60 -9.47 -16.08
CA VAL A 139 -5.74 -10.47 -17.15
C VAL A 139 -7.12 -11.12 -17.13
N ALA A 140 -7.60 -11.54 -15.95
CA ALA A 140 -8.91 -12.18 -15.81
C ALA A 140 -10.07 -11.24 -16.19
N ALA A 141 -9.91 -9.94 -15.95
CA ALA A 141 -10.88 -8.91 -16.35
C ALA A 141 -10.78 -8.54 -17.83
N GLY A 142 -9.87 -9.12 -18.61
CA GLY A 142 -9.67 -8.83 -20.03
C GLY A 142 -9.24 -7.39 -20.33
N LEU A 143 -8.62 -6.71 -19.34
CA LEU A 143 -8.17 -5.33 -19.50
C LEU A 143 -7.01 -5.22 -20.50
N PRO A 144 -6.91 -4.12 -21.25
CA PRO A 144 -5.80 -3.87 -22.16
C PRO A 144 -4.43 -3.89 -21.46
N GLY A 145 -3.42 -4.46 -22.12
CA GLY A 145 -2.08 -4.65 -21.58
C GLY A 145 -1.93 -5.99 -20.86
N GLY A 146 -0.78 -6.19 -20.23
CA GLY A 146 -0.42 -7.41 -19.51
C GLY A 146 0.44 -7.13 -18.30
N ALA A 147 1.19 -8.15 -17.85
CA ALA A 147 2.03 -8.06 -16.66
C ALA A 147 3.05 -6.90 -16.72
N PHE A 148 3.58 -6.61 -17.90
CA PHE A 148 4.57 -5.53 -18.06
C PHE A 148 3.92 -4.16 -17.86
N GLU A 149 2.75 -3.91 -18.48
CA GLU A 149 2.01 -2.65 -18.33
C GLU A 149 1.55 -2.45 -16.89
N VAL A 150 1.07 -3.51 -16.21
CA VAL A 150 0.75 -3.47 -14.78
C VAL A 150 1.99 -3.07 -13.96
N ALA A 151 3.19 -3.61 -14.27
CA ALA A 151 4.42 -3.21 -13.58
C ALA A 151 4.74 -1.72 -13.82
N LEU A 152 4.61 -1.23 -15.05
CA LEU A 152 4.82 0.19 -15.37
C LEU A 152 3.84 1.10 -14.61
N LEU A 153 2.57 0.69 -14.50
CA LEU A 153 1.57 1.42 -13.73
C LEU A 153 1.91 1.43 -12.23
N HIS A 154 2.39 0.31 -11.67
CA HIS A 154 2.86 0.29 -10.28
C HIS A 154 4.00 1.29 -10.04
N TYR A 155 5.01 1.33 -10.91
CA TYR A 155 6.13 2.27 -10.77
C TYR A 155 5.67 3.73 -10.90
N ALA A 156 4.76 4.00 -11.84
CA ALA A 156 4.23 5.34 -12.07
C ALA A 156 3.36 5.82 -10.90
N VAL A 157 2.49 4.96 -10.36
CA VAL A 157 1.65 5.26 -9.18
C VAL A 157 2.50 5.46 -7.93
N ASP A 158 3.50 4.60 -7.68
CA ASP A 158 4.43 4.80 -6.57
C ASP A 158 5.10 6.18 -6.62
N GLY A 159 5.56 6.62 -7.82
CA GLY A 159 6.14 7.93 -8.03
C GLY A 159 5.14 9.06 -7.79
N LEU A 160 3.93 8.95 -8.33
CA LEU A 160 2.87 9.93 -8.13
C LEU A 160 2.48 10.07 -6.65
N LEU A 161 2.28 8.95 -5.95
CA LEU A 161 1.95 8.95 -4.53
C LEU A 161 3.07 9.54 -3.67
N LEU A 162 4.33 9.26 -4.01
CA LEU A 162 5.48 9.86 -3.32
C LEU A 162 5.47 11.38 -3.47
N ASP A 163 5.22 11.88 -4.69
CA ASP A 163 5.11 13.31 -4.96
C ASP A 163 3.96 13.94 -4.17
N LEU A 164 2.74 13.41 -4.30
CA LEU A 164 1.54 13.93 -3.66
C LEU A 164 1.61 13.95 -2.12
N LEU A 165 2.29 12.98 -1.53
CA LEU A 165 2.26 12.75 -0.07
C LEU A 165 3.51 13.22 0.67
N THR A 166 4.51 13.71 -0.05
CA THR A 166 5.77 14.19 0.55
C THR A 166 6.12 15.60 0.04
N THR A 167 7.18 15.73 -0.76
CA THR A 167 7.64 16.98 -1.31
C THR A 167 7.35 17.00 -2.81
N SER A 168 6.29 17.72 -3.21
CA SER A 168 5.87 17.78 -4.60
C SER A 168 6.80 18.62 -5.48
N VAL A 169 6.93 18.22 -6.73
CA VAL A 169 7.54 19.07 -7.79
C VAL A 169 6.61 20.21 -8.20
N ASP A 170 5.36 20.20 -7.74
CA ASP A 170 4.34 21.24 -7.98
C ASP A 170 4.25 21.68 -9.45
N ALA A 171 4.14 20.69 -10.33
CA ALA A 171 4.08 20.94 -11.78
C ALA A 171 2.76 21.56 -12.26
N GLY A 172 1.80 21.79 -11.37
CA GLY A 172 0.52 22.44 -11.64
C GLY A 172 -0.47 21.61 -12.46
N PHE A 173 -0.26 20.29 -12.58
CA PHE A 173 -1.19 19.38 -13.25
C PHE A 173 -2.17 18.76 -12.27
N ASP A 174 -3.41 18.61 -12.72
CA ASP A 174 -4.43 17.87 -12.00
C ASP A 174 -4.10 16.37 -11.97
N VAL A 175 -4.33 15.73 -10.81
CA VAL A 175 -4.04 14.30 -10.59
C VAL A 175 -4.77 13.43 -11.60
N ASP A 176 -6.01 13.78 -11.95
CA ASP A 176 -6.83 13.04 -12.89
C ASP A 176 -6.27 13.11 -14.32
N GLN A 177 -5.73 14.27 -14.71
CA GLN A 177 -5.02 14.43 -15.98
C GLN A 177 -3.76 13.57 -16.02
N VAL A 178 -2.98 13.52 -14.90
CA VAL A 178 -1.78 12.70 -14.79
C VAL A 178 -2.14 11.21 -14.92
N VAL A 179 -3.13 10.75 -14.18
CA VAL A 179 -3.58 9.33 -14.21
C VAL A 179 -4.03 8.94 -15.61
N SER A 180 -4.83 9.78 -16.27
CA SER A 180 -5.30 9.54 -17.63
C SER A 180 -4.15 9.47 -18.63
N ALA A 181 -3.16 10.36 -18.50
CA ALA A 181 -1.96 10.37 -19.34
C ALA A 181 -1.08 9.14 -19.13
N LEU A 182 -0.91 8.68 -17.86
CA LEU A 182 -0.16 7.47 -17.56
C LEU A 182 -0.77 6.24 -18.23
N VAL A 183 -2.07 6.03 -18.09
CA VAL A 183 -2.75 4.89 -18.73
C VAL A 183 -2.64 4.96 -20.26
N SER A 184 -2.94 6.12 -20.86
CA SER A 184 -2.86 6.29 -22.30
C SER A 184 -1.47 5.99 -22.87
N ARG A 185 -0.39 6.41 -22.17
CA ARG A 185 0.98 6.25 -22.65
C ARG A 185 1.58 4.90 -22.32
N LEU A 186 1.26 4.32 -21.15
CA LEU A 186 1.88 3.07 -20.69
C LEU A 186 1.12 1.82 -21.15
N VAL A 187 -0.20 1.93 -21.38
CA VAL A 187 -1.04 0.80 -21.77
C VAL A 187 -1.52 0.96 -23.23
N GLY A 188 -1.89 2.17 -23.64
CA GLY A 188 -2.41 2.42 -24.98
C GLY A 188 -1.38 2.27 -26.10
N ALA A 189 -0.09 2.42 -25.82
CA ALA A 189 0.98 2.28 -26.81
C ALA A 189 1.21 0.83 -27.27
N THR A 190 0.67 -0.16 -26.57
CA THR A 190 0.88 -1.60 -26.85
C THR A 190 -0.22 -2.19 -27.75
N THR A 191 -1.25 -1.41 -28.09
CA THR A 191 -2.42 -1.85 -28.90
C THR A 191 -2.31 -1.49 -30.39
N GLY A 192 -1.10 -1.17 -30.88
CA GLY A 192 -0.83 -0.82 -32.28
C GLY A 192 -0.08 -1.92 -33.04
#